data_b8562356d3e5d5f1dae0ff9f70189ede
#
_entry.id   b8562356d3e5d5f1dae0ff9f70189ede
#
_cell.length_a   1.000
_cell.length_b   1.000
_cell.length_c   1.000
_cell.angle_alpha   90.00
_cell.angle_beta   90.00
_cell.angle_gamma   90.00
#
_symmetry.space_group_name_H-M   'P 1'
#
loop_
_entity.id
_entity.type
_entity.pdbx_description
1 polymer ?
#
loop_
_entity_poly.entity_id
_entity_poly.type
_entity_poly.pdbx_seq_one_letter_code
_entity_poly.pdbx_strand_id
1 'polypeptide(L)'
;MMISNLNLAKLPECVCEMRYIDSALLTPCAEYQRVLRTRKVEEISATFSEYVANEPRVSYRDGRYHVFDGQNTIEARIACNGGHDLPILCKVFHGLSKKDEALLFAVQTGISTDLTAGERLRADIVAEDEDACAFVAATEATGATFALDGIRAEWKIYLSLIHISEPTRH
;
A
#
# COMPACT_ATOMS: atom_id res chain seq x y z
N MET A 1 18.59 3.31 -1.38
CA MET A 1 18.84 2.82 -0.01
C MET A 1 17.97 1.60 0.24
N MET A 2 18.50 0.59 0.82
CA MET A 2 18.24 -0.83 0.56
C MET A 2 16.88 -1.34 1.05
N ILE A 3 16.15 -2.02 0.15
CA ILE A 3 15.09 -3.02 0.47
C ILE A 3 15.66 -4.18 1.34
N SER A 4 16.93 -4.11 1.73
CA SER A 4 17.70 -5.17 2.36
C SER A 4 17.29 -5.52 3.80
N ASN A 5 16.41 -4.77 4.44
CA ASN A 5 15.99 -5.04 5.82
C ASN A 5 14.57 -5.62 5.95
N LEU A 6 13.83 -5.76 4.86
CA LEU A 6 12.53 -6.41 4.88
C LEU A 6 12.73 -7.93 4.98
N ASN A 7 12.45 -8.50 6.14
CA ASN A 7 12.73 -9.91 6.43
C ASN A 7 11.63 -10.82 5.85
N LEU A 8 11.71 -11.10 4.55
CA LEU A 8 10.81 -12.04 3.85
C LEU A 8 10.89 -13.47 4.43
N ALA A 9 11.96 -13.81 5.17
CA ALA A 9 12.10 -15.11 5.80
C ALA A 9 11.10 -15.36 6.96
N LYS A 10 10.41 -14.32 7.42
CA LYS A 10 9.34 -14.43 8.44
C LYS A 10 7.96 -14.69 7.83
N LEU A 11 7.82 -14.65 6.51
CA LEU A 11 6.54 -14.96 5.88
C LEU A 11 6.16 -16.44 6.08
N PRO A 12 4.86 -16.75 6.19
CA PRO A 12 4.39 -18.12 6.24
C PRO A 12 4.73 -18.89 4.96
N GLU A 13 4.65 -20.21 5.03
CA GLU A 13 4.78 -21.04 3.83
C GLU A 13 3.79 -20.59 2.75
N CYS A 14 4.29 -20.40 1.53
CA CYS A 14 3.50 -19.85 0.44
C CYS A 14 2.49 -20.90 -0.07
N VAL A 15 1.24 -20.73 0.30
CA VAL A 15 0.10 -21.46 -0.30
C VAL A 15 -0.65 -20.53 -1.21
N CYS A 16 -0.61 -20.77 -2.53
CA CYS A 16 -1.31 -19.93 -3.49
C CYS A 16 -1.96 -20.74 -4.61
N GLU A 17 -3.00 -20.18 -5.20
CA GLU A 17 -3.72 -20.72 -6.34
C GLU A 17 -4.07 -19.62 -7.36
N MET A 18 -4.33 -20.00 -8.60
CA MET A 18 -4.91 -19.10 -9.60
C MET A 18 -6.42 -19.29 -9.60
N ARG A 19 -7.16 -18.19 -9.43
CA ARG A 19 -8.62 -18.23 -9.34
C ARG A 19 -9.25 -17.00 -10.01
N TYR A 20 -10.33 -17.23 -10.75
CA TYR A 20 -11.19 -16.14 -11.21
C TYR A 20 -12.04 -15.62 -10.04
N ILE A 21 -11.96 -14.31 -9.80
CA ILE A 21 -12.69 -13.61 -8.75
C ILE A 21 -13.42 -12.44 -9.40
N ASP A 22 -14.70 -12.26 -9.07
CA ASP A 22 -15.43 -11.08 -9.49
C ASP A 22 -14.79 -9.82 -8.90
N SER A 23 -14.59 -8.80 -9.73
CA SER A 23 -13.93 -7.55 -9.30
C SER A 23 -14.65 -6.85 -8.15
N ALA A 24 -15.97 -6.99 -8.05
CA ALA A 24 -16.76 -6.46 -6.94
C ALA A 24 -16.37 -7.07 -5.57
N LEU A 25 -15.73 -8.24 -5.55
CA LEU A 25 -15.26 -8.91 -4.32
C LEU A 25 -13.82 -8.55 -3.95
N LEU A 26 -13.11 -7.84 -4.82
CA LEU A 26 -11.73 -7.45 -4.62
C LEU A 26 -11.65 -6.16 -3.81
N THR A 27 -11.05 -6.22 -2.63
CA THR A 27 -10.99 -5.08 -1.70
C THR A 27 -9.55 -4.61 -1.52
N PRO A 28 -9.17 -3.43 -2.03
CA PRO A 28 -7.88 -2.81 -1.70
C PRO A 28 -7.83 -2.43 -0.22
N CYS A 29 -6.69 -2.61 0.42
CA CYS A 29 -6.52 -2.20 1.82
C CYS A 29 -5.98 -0.76 1.90
N ALA A 30 -6.84 0.19 2.27
CA ALA A 30 -6.50 1.61 2.35
C ALA A 30 -5.41 1.94 3.39
N GLU A 31 -5.16 1.04 4.35
CA GLU A 31 -4.21 1.31 5.44
C GLU A 31 -2.74 1.28 4.97
N TYR A 32 -2.40 0.42 4.02
CA TYR A 32 -1.02 0.33 3.51
C TYR A 32 -0.91 0.63 2.01
N GLN A 33 -2.02 0.54 1.26
CA GLN A 33 -1.99 0.86 -0.17
C GLN A 33 -2.09 2.36 -0.43
N ARG A 34 -1.53 2.77 -1.55
CA ARG A 34 -1.67 4.14 -2.02
C ARG A 34 -3.09 4.39 -2.55
N VAL A 35 -3.50 5.65 -2.51
CA VAL A 35 -4.72 6.09 -3.17
C VAL A 35 -4.62 5.82 -4.68
N LEU A 36 -5.71 5.32 -5.26
CA LEU A 36 -5.81 5.07 -6.68
C LEU A 36 -5.48 6.34 -7.48
N ARG A 37 -4.59 6.21 -8.47
CA ARG A 37 -4.20 7.31 -9.33
C ARG A 37 -4.99 7.22 -10.64
N THR A 38 -6.07 7.99 -10.76
CA THR A 38 -6.96 8.01 -11.94
C THR A 38 -6.18 8.13 -13.25
N ARG A 39 -5.22 9.06 -13.31
CA ARG A 39 -4.35 9.22 -14.49
C ARG A 39 -3.60 7.93 -14.85
N LYS A 40 -3.12 7.17 -13.85
CA LYS A 40 -2.41 5.91 -14.11
C LYS A 40 -3.35 4.84 -14.66
N VAL A 41 -4.58 4.80 -14.18
CA VAL A 41 -5.62 3.90 -14.70
C VAL A 41 -5.94 4.25 -16.15
N GLU A 42 -6.11 5.54 -16.47
CA GLU A 42 -6.35 6.03 -17.84
C GLU A 42 -5.19 5.66 -18.79
N GLU A 43 -3.94 5.87 -18.36
CA GLU A 43 -2.74 5.49 -19.12
C GLU A 43 -2.72 3.98 -19.42
N ILE A 44 -3.01 3.14 -18.42
CA ILE A 44 -3.05 1.68 -18.58
C ILE A 44 -4.21 1.29 -19.49
N SER A 45 -5.41 1.87 -19.29
CA SER A 45 -6.61 1.52 -20.07
C SER A 45 -6.46 1.88 -21.54
N ALA A 46 -5.77 2.98 -21.87
CA ALA A 46 -5.56 3.41 -23.25
C ALA A 46 -4.73 2.43 -24.10
N THR A 47 -3.86 1.65 -23.43
CA THR A 47 -2.97 0.66 -24.08
C THR A 47 -3.14 -0.73 -23.47
N PHE A 48 -4.29 -1.00 -22.86
CA PHE A 48 -4.52 -2.23 -22.14
C PHE A 48 -4.44 -3.46 -23.05
N SER A 49 -3.71 -4.45 -22.59
CA SER A 49 -3.60 -5.75 -23.24
C SER A 49 -3.45 -6.85 -22.21
N GLU A 50 -4.30 -7.86 -22.28
CA GLU A 50 -4.20 -9.05 -21.43
C GLU A 50 -2.87 -9.82 -21.62
N TYR A 51 -2.21 -9.68 -22.78
CA TYR A 51 -0.90 -10.28 -23.01
C TYR A 51 0.23 -9.66 -22.19
N VAL A 52 0.02 -8.44 -21.69
CA VAL A 52 1.03 -7.66 -20.94
C VAL A 52 0.62 -7.46 -19.49
N ALA A 53 -0.69 -7.51 -19.23
CA ALA A 53 -1.25 -7.29 -17.90
C ALA A 53 -0.90 -8.44 -16.95
N ASN A 54 -0.32 -8.11 -15.79
CA ASN A 54 -0.09 -9.09 -14.75
C ASN A 54 -1.38 -9.44 -14.00
N GLU A 55 -1.42 -10.67 -13.47
CA GLU A 55 -2.49 -11.09 -12.58
C GLU A 55 -2.37 -10.36 -11.23
N PRO A 56 -3.48 -9.78 -10.73
CA PRO A 56 -3.51 -9.19 -9.40
C PRO A 56 -3.16 -10.21 -8.31
N ARG A 57 -2.43 -9.75 -7.29
CA ARG A 57 -2.08 -10.55 -6.13
C ARG A 57 -3.02 -10.22 -4.98
N VAL A 58 -3.64 -11.26 -4.46
CA VAL A 58 -4.75 -11.17 -3.53
C VAL A 58 -4.51 -12.09 -2.34
N SER A 59 -4.74 -11.59 -1.15
CA SER A 59 -4.78 -12.42 0.08
C SER A 59 -6.22 -12.75 0.42
N TYR A 60 -6.50 -14.03 0.69
CA TYR A 60 -7.79 -14.43 1.22
C TYR A 60 -7.72 -14.54 2.74
N ARG A 61 -8.34 -13.58 3.42
CA ARG A 61 -8.34 -13.45 4.88
C ARG A 61 -9.70 -12.96 5.37
N ASP A 62 -10.16 -13.48 6.48
CA ASP A 62 -11.44 -13.10 7.13
C ASP A 62 -12.66 -13.17 6.19
N GLY A 63 -12.67 -14.16 5.28
CA GLY A 63 -13.72 -14.34 4.30
C GLY A 63 -13.75 -13.34 3.15
N ARG A 64 -12.68 -12.54 2.99
CA ARG A 64 -12.57 -11.49 1.96
C ARG A 64 -11.27 -11.60 1.16
N TYR A 65 -11.31 -11.06 -0.05
CA TYR A 65 -10.17 -10.97 -0.94
C TYR A 65 -9.52 -9.59 -0.84
N HIS A 66 -8.36 -9.53 -0.18
CA HIS A 66 -7.59 -8.28 -0.01
C HIS A 66 -6.54 -8.18 -1.10
N VAL A 67 -6.68 -7.20 -1.97
CA VAL A 67 -5.69 -6.92 -3.03
C VAL A 67 -4.47 -6.28 -2.38
N PHE A 68 -3.27 -6.82 -2.60
CA PHE A 68 -2.03 -6.18 -2.17
C PHE A 68 -1.11 -5.79 -3.33
N ASP A 69 -1.41 -6.23 -4.56
CA ASP A 69 -0.75 -5.77 -5.79
C ASP A 69 -1.70 -5.84 -6.98
N GLY A 70 -1.55 -4.92 -7.94
CA GLY A 70 -2.32 -4.90 -9.18
C GLY A 70 -3.61 -4.06 -9.14
N GLN A 71 -3.83 -3.20 -8.14
CA GLN A 71 -5.01 -2.35 -8.05
C GLN A 71 -5.28 -1.55 -9.32
N ASN A 72 -4.28 -0.87 -9.90
CA ASN A 72 -4.47 -0.09 -11.13
C ASN A 72 -4.84 -0.98 -12.32
N THR A 73 -4.37 -2.22 -12.37
CA THR A 73 -4.69 -3.18 -13.42
C THR A 73 -6.12 -3.69 -13.29
N ILE A 74 -6.62 -3.89 -12.07
CA ILE A 74 -8.03 -4.22 -11.81
C ILE A 74 -8.93 -3.10 -12.33
N GLU A 75 -8.65 -1.85 -11.96
CA GLU A 75 -9.43 -0.69 -12.37
C GLU A 75 -9.37 -0.46 -13.89
N ALA A 76 -8.23 -0.71 -14.51
CA ALA A 76 -8.10 -0.63 -15.96
C ALA A 76 -8.95 -1.69 -16.66
N ARG A 77 -9.02 -2.92 -16.14
CA ARG A 77 -9.90 -3.98 -16.67
C ARG A 77 -11.37 -3.59 -16.56
N ILE A 78 -11.79 -3.06 -15.40
CA ILE A 78 -13.14 -2.54 -15.19
C ILE A 78 -13.44 -1.42 -16.18
N ALA A 79 -12.55 -0.45 -16.34
CA ALA A 79 -12.71 0.66 -17.30
C ALA A 79 -12.84 0.15 -18.74
N CYS A 80 -12.00 -0.80 -19.17
CA CYS A 80 -12.09 -1.43 -20.49
C CYS A 80 -13.37 -2.27 -20.66
N ASN A 81 -13.98 -2.76 -19.57
CA ASN A 81 -15.26 -3.45 -19.57
C ASN A 81 -16.46 -2.47 -19.47
N GLY A 82 -16.28 -1.21 -19.83
CA GLY A 82 -17.34 -0.20 -19.78
C GLY A 82 -17.76 0.24 -18.37
N GLY A 83 -16.88 0.05 -17.38
CA GLY A 83 -17.14 0.37 -15.98
C GLY A 83 -17.94 -0.69 -15.21
N HIS A 84 -18.14 -1.87 -15.80
CA HIS A 84 -18.85 -2.98 -15.17
C HIS A 84 -17.88 -3.98 -14.55
N ASP A 85 -18.31 -4.58 -13.45
CA ASP A 85 -17.59 -5.68 -12.81
C ASP A 85 -17.43 -6.89 -13.74
N LEU A 86 -16.33 -7.61 -13.55
CA LEU A 86 -15.98 -8.77 -14.37
C LEU A 86 -15.14 -9.78 -13.56
N PRO A 87 -15.16 -11.06 -13.96
CA PRO A 87 -14.24 -12.05 -13.40
C PRO A 87 -12.79 -11.75 -13.81
N ILE A 88 -11.91 -11.60 -12.86
CA ILE A 88 -10.47 -11.34 -13.06
C ILE A 88 -9.67 -12.54 -12.55
N LEU A 89 -8.76 -13.05 -13.36
CA LEU A 89 -7.83 -14.09 -12.93
C LEU A 89 -6.83 -13.48 -11.94
N CYS A 90 -6.84 -13.97 -10.72
CA CYS A 90 -6.01 -13.49 -9.62
C CYS A 90 -5.11 -14.59 -9.09
N LYS A 91 -3.94 -14.23 -8.61
CA LYS A 91 -3.10 -15.11 -7.79
C LYS A 91 -3.49 -14.91 -6.32
N VAL A 92 -4.18 -15.91 -5.75
CA VAL A 92 -4.72 -15.88 -4.39
C VAL A 92 -3.75 -16.55 -3.44
N PHE A 93 -3.39 -15.85 -2.38
CA PHE A 93 -2.54 -16.32 -1.30
C PHE A 93 -3.37 -16.61 -0.06
N HIS A 94 -3.06 -17.70 0.63
CA HIS A 94 -3.71 -18.12 1.86
C HIS A 94 -2.75 -18.04 3.03
N GLY A 95 -3.27 -17.76 4.24
CA GLY A 95 -2.49 -17.74 5.47
C GLY A 95 -1.68 -16.47 5.73
N LEU A 96 -1.81 -15.45 4.86
CA LEU A 96 -1.19 -14.16 5.10
C LEU A 96 -1.95 -13.35 6.15
N SER A 97 -1.22 -12.72 7.07
CA SER A 97 -1.75 -11.66 7.93
C SER A 97 -1.74 -10.31 7.20
N LYS A 98 -2.45 -9.32 7.73
CA LYS A 98 -2.41 -7.94 7.23
C LYS A 98 -0.98 -7.36 7.23
N LYS A 99 -0.18 -7.74 8.21
CA LYS A 99 1.23 -7.37 8.29
C LYS A 99 2.04 -7.94 7.12
N ASP A 100 1.80 -9.22 6.78
CA ASP A 100 2.47 -9.87 5.65
C ASP A 100 2.05 -9.22 4.33
N GLU A 101 0.76 -8.88 4.17
CA GLU A 101 0.24 -8.15 3.00
C GLU A 101 0.95 -6.79 2.83
N ALA A 102 1.09 -6.02 3.92
CA ALA A 102 1.78 -4.73 3.91
C ALA A 102 3.27 -4.87 3.56
N LEU A 103 3.94 -5.88 4.12
CA LEU A 103 5.33 -6.22 3.79
C LEU A 103 5.48 -6.56 2.30
N LEU A 104 4.62 -7.43 1.77
CA LEU A 104 4.64 -7.83 0.36
C LEU A 104 4.36 -6.64 -0.56
N PHE A 105 3.40 -5.78 -0.21
CA PHE A 105 3.13 -4.54 -0.93
C PHE A 105 4.36 -3.63 -0.98
N ALA A 106 5.04 -3.41 0.14
CA ALA A 106 6.23 -2.57 0.21
C ALA A 106 7.37 -3.11 -0.67
N VAL A 107 7.61 -4.43 -0.62
CA VAL A 107 8.63 -5.10 -1.45
C VAL A 107 8.27 -5.01 -2.93
N GLN A 108 7.05 -5.39 -3.29
CA GLN A 108 6.59 -5.42 -4.68
C GLN A 108 6.66 -4.03 -5.33
N THR A 109 6.17 -3.03 -4.61
CA THR A 109 6.13 -1.66 -5.11
C THR A 109 7.53 -1.03 -5.14
N GLY A 110 8.40 -1.36 -4.19
CA GLY A 110 9.79 -0.91 -4.18
C GLY A 110 10.65 -1.48 -5.31
N ILE A 111 10.21 -2.58 -5.93
CA ILE A 111 10.88 -3.17 -7.11
C ILE A 111 10.34 -2.55 -8.41
N SER A 112 9.04 -2.25 -8.48
CA SER A 112 8.36 -1.84 -9.71
C SER A 112 8.20 -0.32 -9.88
N THR A 113 8.16 0.43 -8.78
CA THR A 113 8.00 1.91 -8.79
C THR A 113 8.55 2.45 -7.47
N ASP A 114 9.28 3.56 -7.50
CA ASP A 114 9.73 4.21 -6.28
C ASP A 114 8.53 4.67 -5.45
N LEU A 115 8.38 4.10 -4.26
CA LEU A 115 7.47 4.60 -3.24
C LEU A 115 7.96 5.97 -2.78
N THR A 116 7.05 6.91 -2.60
CA THR A 116 7.38 8.11 -1.82
C THR A 116 7.74 7.70 -0.38
N ALA A 117 8.51 8.52 0.30
CA ALA A 117 8.91 8.24 1.68
C ALA A 117 7.70 8.03 2.62
N GLY A 118 6.61 8.79 2.42
CA GLY A 118 5.39 8.63 3.22
C GLY A 118 4.60 7.36 2.89
N GLU A 119 4.53 6.94 1.61
CA GLU A 119 3.91 5.67 1.21
C GLU A 119 4.67 4.48 1.82
N ARG A 120 6.01 4.56 1.84
CA ARG A 120 6.86 3.57 2.48
C ARG A 120 6.64 3.51 3.98
N LEU A 121 6.75 4.67 4.68
CA LEU A 121 6.57 4.73 6.13
C LEU A 121 5.21 4.15 6.56
N ARG A 122 4.14 4.45 5.81
CA ARG A 122 2.81 3.88 6.10
C ARG A 122 2.81 2.36 6.02
N ALA A 123 3.40 1.79 4.97
CA ALA A 123 3.49 0.35 4.80
C ALA A 123 4.35 -0.30 5.89
N ASP A 124 5.47 0.34 6.25
CA ASP A 124 6.39 -0.13 7.28
C ASP A 124 5.72 -0.11 8.67
N ILE A 125 4.91 0.92 8.99
CA ILE A 125 4.12 0.98 10.23
C ILE A 125 3.13 -0.19 10.30
N VAL A 126 2.39 -0.46 9.23
CA VAL A 126 1.41 -1.57 9.20
C VAL A 126 2.11 -2.93 9.25
N ALA A 127 3.32 -3.02 8.69
CA ALA A 127 4.19 -4.19 8.79
C ALA A 127 4.84 -4.34 10.19
N GLU A 128 4.59 -3.39 11.11
CA GLU A 128 5.19 -3.33 12.45
C GLU A 128 6.73 -3.37 12.40
N ASP A 129 7.33 -2.67 11.42
CA ASP A 129 8.77 -2.49 11.36
C ASP A 129 9.23 -1.71 12.59
N GLU A 130 10.20 -2.25 13.32
CA GLU A 130 10.66 -1.71 14.60
C GLU A 130 11.24 -0.30 14.45
N ASP A 131 12.03 -0.06 13.40
CA ASP A 131 12.67 1.24 13.15
C ASP A 131 11.62 2.30 12.76
N ALA A 132 10.65 1.93 11.91
CA ALA A 132 9.57 2.82 11.50
C ALA A 132 8.66 3.19 12.67
N CYS A 133 8.28 2.22 13.50
CA CYS A 133 7.46 2.45 14.69
C CYS A 133 8.20 3.33 15.72
N ALA A 134 9.49 3.06 15.96
CA ALA A 134 10.32 3.86 16.86
C ALA A 134 10.49 5.31 16.33
N PHE A 135 10.69 5.49 15.03
CA PHE A 135 10.79 6.81 14.40
C PHE A 135 9.51 7.63 14.56
N VAL A 136 8.33 7.01 14.33
CA VAL A 136 7.04 7.67 14.51
C VAL A 136 6.83 8.05 15.97
N ALA A 137 7.03 7.12 16.91
CA ALA A 137 6.88 7.39 18.34
C ALA A 137 7.82 8.51 18.83
N ALA A 138 9.07 8.52 18.39
CA ALA A 138 10.02 9.59 18.72
C ALA A 138 9.58 10.95 18.16
N THR A 139 9.02 10.97 16.95
CA THR A 139 8.54 12.21 16.33
C THR A 139 7.30 12.74 17.03
N GLU A 140 6.34 11.89 17.34
CA GLU A 140 5.12 12.25 18.09
C GLU A 140 5.43 12.77 19.49
N ALA A 141 6.46 12.23 20.15
CA ALA A 141 6.94 12.72 21.45
C ALA A 141 7.45 14.17 21.40
N THR A 142 7.81 14.69 20.22
CA THR A 142 8.16 16.11 20.03
C THR A 142 6.95 17.01 19.77
N GLY A 143 5.73 16.47 19.74
CA GLY A 143 4.50 17.18 19.37
C GLY A 143 4.30 17.36 17.87
N ALA A 144 5.13 16.74 17.05
CA ALA A 144 4.96 16.69 15.59
C ALA A 144 4.07 15.49 15.19
N THR A 145 3.31 15.63 14.11
CA THR A 145 2.49 14.55 13.56
C THR A 145 2.76 14.38 12.08
N PHE A 146 2.57 13.15 11.57
CA PHE A 146 2.68 12.86 10.16
C PHE A 146 1.30 12.88 9.51
N ALA A 147 1.14 13.64 8.41
CA ALA A 147 -0.02 13.52 7.52
C ALA A 147 0.28 12.40 6.51
N LEU A 148 -0.17 11.19 6.82
CA LEU A 148 0.07 10.00 5.98
C LEU A 148 -1.08 9.71 5.01
N ASP A 149 -2.15 10.49 5.02
CA ASP A 149 -3.43 10.27 4.34
C ASP A 149 -3.63 11.11 3.06
N GLY A 150 -2.62 11.83 2.60
CA GLY A 150 -2.68 12.68 1.40
C GLY A 150 -2.44 11.93 0.07
N ILE A 151 -3.04 12.46 -1.03
CA ILE A 151 -2.76 12.04 -2.43
C ILE A 151 -1.28 12.25 -2.80
N ARG A 152 -0.63 13.18 -2.12
CA ARG A 152 0.83 13.30 -2.03
C ARG A 152 1.19 13.07 -0.58
N ALA A 153 1.92 12.00 -0.30
CA ALA A 153 2.64 11.86 0.95
C ALA A 153 3.79 12.88 0.97
N GLU A 154 3.45 14.15 0.94
CA GLU A 154 4.36 15.21 1.29
C GLU A 154 4.52 15.15 2.80
N TRP A 155 5.76 15.12 3.26
CA TRP A 155 6.11 15.24 4.66
C TRP A 155 5.64 16.62 5.17
N LYS A 156 4.38 16.73 5.56
CA LYS A 156 3.90 17.88 6.31
C LYS A 156 4.11 17.58 7.78
N ILE A 157 5.25 17.98 8.29
CA ILE A 157 5.48 18.07 9.73
C ILE A 157 4.68 19.29 10.19
N TYR A 158 3.53 19.07 10.79
CA TYR A 158 2.81 20.12 11.50
C TYR A 158 3.51 20.30 12.84
N LEU A 159 4.44 21.25 12.91
CA LEU A 159 4.89 21.77 14.18
C LEU A 159 3.69 22.50 14.82
N SER A 160 3.05 21.88 15.79
CA SER A 160 2.20 22.65 16.70
C SER A 160 3.12 23.70 17.33
N LEU A 161 2.85 24.96 17.07
CA LEU A 161 3.52 26.08 17.71
C LEU A 161 3.28 25.96 19.23
N ILE A 162 4.18 25.26 19.91
CA ILE A 162 4.34 25.45 21.35
C ILE A 162 4.79 26.91 21.46
N HIS A 163 3.95 27.74 22.03
CA HIS A 163 4.34 29.07 22.47
C HIS A 163 5.56 28.92 23.39
N ILE A 164 6.74 29.10 22.84
CA ILE A 164 7.91 29.42 23.64
C ILE A 164 7.67 30.88 24.10
N SER A 165 7.08 31.02 25.27
CA SER A 165 7.10 32.29 25.96
C SER A 165 8.56 32.64 26.21
N GLU A 166 9.04 33.69 25.54
CA GLU A 166 10.36 34.25 25.81
C GLU A 166 10.48 34.55 27.30
N PRO A 167 11.61 34.14 27.92
CA PRO A 167 11.86 34.57 29.29
C PRO A 167 12.03 36.11 29.31
N THR A 168 11.09 36.78 29.93
CA THR A 168 11.18 38.24 30.25
C THR A 168 12.47 38.47 31.02
N ARG A 169 13.46 39.14 30.39
CA ARG A 169 14.60 39.72 31.09
C ARG A 169 14.10 40.84 31.99
N HIS A 170 14.28 40.66 33.30
CA HIS A 170 14.33 41.75 34.26
C HIS A 170 15.79 42.19 34.44
#